data_5d43beef787deb2dbfaeccb7508e119b
#
_entry.id   5d43beef787deb2dbfaeccb7508e119b
#
_cell.length_a   1.000
_cell.length_b   1.000
_cell.length_c   1.000
_cell.angle_alpha   90.00
_cell.angle_beta   90.00
_cell.angle_gamma   90.00
#
_symmetry.space_group_name_H-M   'P 1'
#
loop_
_entity.id
_entity.type
_entity.pdbx_description
1 polymer ?
#
loop_
_entity_poly.entity_id
_entity_poly.type
_entity_poly.pdbx_seq_one_letter_code
_entity_poly.pdbx_strand_id
1 'polypeptide(L)'
;MPQIGTVIRRTKNFYYVDIGESEPRLCHIRANLFHRNPKKNLVAVGDQVEIDTADADKAGWILKMLPRRTRLSRRQSADSSEQVLVSNADIVLVVASIRSPPFRNGLVDRFFVAGSCGGLKTVLILSKADLSTEEEIASIKNLYLSLG
;
A
#
# COMPACT_ATOMS: atom_id res chain seq x y z
N MET A 1 -0.75 12.18 26.16
CA MET A 1 -0.90 10.71 26.22
C MET A 1 -0.68 10.14 24.83
N PRO A 2 -0.09 8.96 24.67
CA PRO A 2 0.04 8.36 23.35
C PRO A 2 -1.34 8.10 22.74
N GLN A 3 -1.49 8.41 21.45
CA GLN A 3 -2.72 8.19 20.68
C GLN A 3 -2.43 7.23 19.53
N ILE A 4 -3.42 6.45 19.15
CA ILE A 4 -3.33 5.57 17.98
C ILE A 4 -3.98 6.29 16.81
N GLY A 5 -3.30 6.30 15.67
CA GLY A 5 -3.80 6.84 14.43
C GLY A 5 -3.37 6.04 13.21
N THR A 6 -3.95 6.36 12.07
CA THR A 6 -3.66 5.72 10.79
C THR A 6 -2.86 6.67 9.90
N VAL A 7 -1.77 6.19 9.34
CA VAL A 7 -0.96 6.96 8.39
C VAL A 7 -1.73 7.05 7.06
N ILE A 8 -2.19 8.25 6.71
CA ILE A 8 -2.95 8.49 5.48
C ILE A 8 -2.12 9.10 4.35
N ARG A 9 -0.99 9.70 4.67
CA ARG A 9 -0.08 10.30 3.68
C ARG A 9 1.35 10.26 4.19
N ARG A 10 2.28 10.01 3.28
CA ARG A 10 3.72 10.01 3.53
C ARG A 10 4.42 10.95 2.56
N THR A 11 5.36 11.74 3.04
CA THR A 11 6.33 12.50 2.26
C THR A 11 7.75 12.01 2.58
N LYS A 12 8.77 12.64 2.02
CA LYS A 12 10.17 12.26 2.27
C LYS A 12 10.53 12.31 3.77
N ASN A 13 10.03 13.31 4.49
CA ASN A 13 10.44 13.62 5.87
C ASN A 13 9.31 13.56 6.89
N PHE A 14 8.05 13.47 6.44
CA PHE A 14 6.87 13.61 7.29
C PHE A 14 5.83 12.55 7.00
N TYR A 15 5.02 12.29 8.02
CA TYR A 15 3.85 11.42 7.99
C TYR A 15 2.64 12.21 8.46
N TYR A 16 1.54 12.05 7.77
CA TYR A 16 0.25 12.61 8.17
C TYR A 16 -0.57 11.48 8.75
N VAL A 17 -0.91 11.61 10.01
CA VAL A 17 -1.59 10.57 10.79
C VAL A 17 -2.98 11.07 11.14
N ASP A 18 -3.98 10.32 10.70
CA ASP A 18 -5.38 10.54 11.09
C ASP A 18 -5.60 9.95 12.48
N ILE A 19 -6.01 10.78 13.42
CA ILE A 19 -6.34 10.43 14.81
C ILE A 19 -7.80 10.73 15.15
N GLY A 20 -8.64 10.97 14.11
CA GLY A 20 -10.05 11.31 14.27
C GLY A 20 -10.32 12.79 14.55
N GLU A 21 -9.32 13.68 14.39
CA GLU A 21 -9.48 15.13 14.41
C GLU A 21 -9.87 15.67 13.03
N SER A 22 -10.22 16.97 12.96
CA SER A 22 -10.62 17.63 11.71
C SER A 22 -9.51 17.64 10.65
N GLU A 23 -8.25 17.68 11.10
CA GLU A 23 -7.07 17.60 10.22
C GLU A 23 -6.09 16.52 10.66
N PRO A 24 -5.41 15.87 9.73
CA PRO A 24 -4.43 14.84 10.06
C PRO A 24 -3.20 15.48 10.73
N ARG A 25 -2.71 14.80 11.76
CA ARG A 25 -1.55 15.25 12.53
C ARG A 25 -0.26 15.06 11.74
N LEU A 26 0.54 16.12 11.64
CA LEU A 26 1.89 16.03 11.09
C LEU A 26 2.81 15.33 12.10
N CYS A 27 3.51 14.28 11.66
CA CYS A 27 4.38 13.49 12.53
C CYS A 27 5.75 13.26 11.93
N HIS A 28 6.76 13.16 12.80
CA HIS A 28 8.08 12.65 12.50
C HIS A 28 8.25 11.21 13.01
N ILE A 29 9.27 10.52 12.53
CA ILE A 29 9.70 9.25 13.11
C ILE A 29 10.86 9.50 14.09
N ARG A 30 10.80 8.87 15.26
CA ARG A 30 11.95 8.84 16.17
C ARG A 30 13.10 7.98 15.61
N ALA A 31 14.33 8.46 15.75
CA ALA A 31 15.53 7.82 15.20
C ALA A 31 15.72 6.38 15.71
N ASN A 32 15.31 6.06 16.93
CA ASN A 32 15.41 4.70 17.50
C ASN A 32 14.57 3.64 16.74
N LEU A 33 13.51 4.04 16.04
CA LEU A 33 12.74 3.15 15.14
C LEU A 33 13.56 2.77 13.89
N PHE A 34 14.49 3.62 13.44
CA PHE A 34 15.39 3.35 12.34
C PHE A 34 16.54 2.41 12.69
N HIS A 35 17.05 2.47 13.94
CA HIS A 35 18.21 1.68 14.36
C HIS A 35 17.98 0.17 14.35
N ARG A 36 16.73 -0.28 14.50
CA ARG A 36 16.39 -1.71 14.44
C ARG A 36 16.32 -2.28 13.01
N ASN A 37 16.16 -1.45 11.99
CA ASN A 37 16.13 -1.89 10.59
C ASN A 37 16.29 -0.71 9.60
N PRO A 38 17.53 -0.20 9.37
CA PRO A 38 17.77 1.00 8.57
C PRO A 38 17.42 0.86 7.08
N LYS A 39 17.25 -0.38 6.59
CA LYS A 39 16.98 -0.69 5.17
C LYS A 39 15.50 -0.96 4.85
N LYS A 40 14.60 -0.98 5.84
CA LYS A 40 13.17 -1.21 5.58
C LYS A 40 12.41 0.12 5.62
N ASN A 41 11.55 0.37 4.66
CA ASN A 41 10.51 1.40 4.75
C ASN A 41 9.64 1.08 5.97
N LEU A 42 9.99 1.68 7.10
CA LEU A 42 9.42 1.35 8.38
C LEU A 42 7.92 1.64 8.39
N VAL A 43 7.51 2.81 7.91
CA VAL A 43 6.11 3.24 7.95
C VAL A 43 5.58 3.45 6.53
N ALA A 44 4.46 2.84 6.23
CA ALA A 44 3.73 2.96 4.97
C ALA A 44 2.36 3.62 5.19
N VAL A 45 1.73 4.06 4.11
CA VAL A 45 0.33 4.49 4.16
C VAL A 45 -0.54 3.30 4.57
N GLY A 46 -1.52 3.53 5.45
CA GLY A 46 -2.37 2.52 6.05
C GLY A 46 -1.84 1.91 7.35
N ASP A 47 -0.58 2.18 7.74
CA ASP A 47 -0.08 1.71 9.02
C ASP A 47 -0.81 2.37 10.19
N GLN A 48 -1.16 1.55 11.17
CA GLN A 48 -1.56 2.03 12.48
C GLN A 48 -0.32 2.30 13.32
N VAL A 49 -0.26 3.48 13.89
CA VAL A 49 0.89 3.95 14.66
C VAL A 49 0.44 4.55 15.98
N GLU A 50 1.27 4.37 16.99
CA GLU A 50 1.18 5.09 18.25
C GLU A 50 2.00 6.38 18.13
N ILE A 51 1.39 7.52 18.38
CA ILE A 51 2.04 8.83 18.31
C ILE A 51 2.02 9.56 19.64
N ASP A 52 3.03 10.36 19.87
CA ASP A 52 3.09 11.31 20.96
C ASP A 52 2.59 12.69 20.48
N THR A 53 1.57 13.20 21.13
CA THR A 53 0.92 14.49 20.83
C THR A 53 1.05 15.48 21.99
N ALA A 54 2.12 15.37 22.77
CA ALA A 54 2.30 16.15 24.00
C ALA A 54 2.20 17.66 23.79
N ASP A 55 2.42 18.16 22.59
CA ASP A 55 2.33 19.57 22.23
C ASP A 55 1.37 19.73 21.02
N ALA A 56 0.23 20.37 21.24
CA ALA A 56 -0.80 20.52 20.21
C ALA A 56 -0.32 21.34 19.00
N ASP A 57 0.57 22.29 19.22
CA ASP A 57 1.06 23.21 18.18
C ASP A 57 2.29 22.70 17.42
N LYS A 58 2.87 21.58 17.86
CA LYS A 58 4.06 20.99 17.23
C LYS A 58 3.76 19.67 16.53
N ALA A 59 4.64 19.32 15.57
CA ALA A 59 4.58 18.01 14.94
C ALA A 59 4.73 16.89 15.97
N GLY A 60 3.87 15.86 15.87
CA GLY A 60 3.93 14.70 16.73
C GLY A 60 5.12 13.78 16.37
N TRP A 61 5.33 12.76 17.20
CA TRP A 61 6.36 11.75 17.01
C TRP A 61 5.73 10.36 16.91
N ILE A 62 6.03 9.63 15.87
CA ILE A 62 5.69 8.21 15.79
C ILE A 62 6.61 7.45 16.77
N LEU A 63 6.00 6.84 17.77
CA LEU A 63 6.67 6.09 18.83
C LEU A 63 6.79 4.61 18.48
N LYS A 64 5.75 4.04 17.84
CA LYS A 64 5.63 2.62 17.56
C LYS A 64 4.72 2.37 16.37
N MET A 65 5.01 1.32 15.60
CA MET A 65 4.11 0.75 14.60
C MET A 65 3.36 -0.42 15.22
N LEU A 66 2.07 -0.51 14.95
CA LEU A 66 1.26 -1.67 15.30
C LEU A 66 1.39 -2.78 14.25
N PRO A 67 1.05 -4.03 14.58
CA PRO A 67 1.08 -5.13 13.62
C PRO A 67 0.19 -4.85 12.41
N ARG A 68 0.70 -5.14 11.23
CA ARG A 68 -0.05 -5.07 9.97
C ARG A 68 -0.93 -6.30 9.82
N ARG A 69 -2.18 -6.10 9.41
CA ARG A 69 -3.10 -7.18 9.03
C ARG A 69 -2.81 -7.65 7.61
N THR A 70 -2.64 -6.70 6.69
CA THR A 70 -2.35 -6.93 5.27
C THR A 70 -1.29 -5.96 4.79
N ARG A 71 -0.63 -6.27 3.67
CA ARG A 71 0.31 -5.36 3.03
C ARG A 71 0.46 -5.63 1.53
N LEU A 72 0.61 -4.60 0.75
CA LEU A 72 1.10 -4.70 -0.62
C LEU A 72 2.56 -4.27 -0.64
N SER A 73 3.43 -5.13 -1.13
CA SER A 73 4.86 -4.87 -1.16
C SER A 73 5.49 -5.24 -2.51
N ARG A 74 6.64 -4.64 -2.79
CA ARG A 74 7.48 -5.00 -3.93
C ARG A 74 8.92 -5.20 -3.49
N ARG A 75 9.68 -6.01 -4.23
CA ARG A 75 11.13 -6.09 -4.05
C ARG A 75 11.80 -4.89 -4.73
N GLN A 76 12.78 -4.32 -4.07
CA GLN A 76 13.67 -3.34 -4.69
C GLN A 76 14.80 -4.08 -5.42
N SER A 77 15.12 -3.64 -6.64
CA SER A 77 16.11 -4.30 -7.51
C SER A 77 17.53 -4.24 -6.96
N ALA A 78 17.85 -3.25 -6.11
CA ALA A 78 19.22 -2.97 -5.71
C ALA A 78 19.75 -3.86 -4.56
N ASP A 79 18.89 -4.29 -3.65
CA ASP A 79 19.31 -5.03 -2.45
C ASP A 79 18.37 -6.15 -2.02
N SER A 80 17.43 -6.53 -2.89
CA SER A 80 16.36 -7.52 -2.60
C SER A 80 15.50 -7.17 -1.37
N SER A 81 15.57 -5.94 -0.86
CA SER A 81 14.76 -5.51 0.26
C SER A 81 13.28 -5.39 -0.13
N GLU A 82 12.41 -5.75 0.80
CA GLU A 82 10.97 -5.58 0.64
C GLU A 82 10.59 -4.12 0.89
N GLN A 83 9.94 -3.48 -0.09
CA GLN A 83 9.33 -2.17 0.07
C GLN A 83 7.83 -2.31 0.21
N VAL A 84 7.29 -1.99 1.39
CA VAL A 84 5.85 -1.91 1.60
C VAL A 84 5.33 -0.61 0.97
N LEU A 85 4.35 -0.75 0.08
CA LEU A 85 3.69 0.35 -0.62
C LEU A 85 2.49 0.87 0.17
N VAL A 86 1.66 -0.06 0.64
CA VAL A 86 0.46 0.20 1.44
C VAL A 86 0.25 -0.95 2.43
N SER A 87 -0.33 -0.66 3.58
CA SER A 87 -0.69 -1.65 4.61
C SER A 87 -2.16 -1.53 5.01
N ASN A 88 -2.67 -2.59 5.62
CA ASN A 88 -4.02 -2.67 6.18
C ASN A 88 -5.15 -2.34 5.19
N ALA A 89 -4.89 -2.47 3.88
CA ALA A 89 -5.90 -2.44 2.84
C ALA A 89 -6.65 -3.79 2.79
N ASP A 90 -7.86 -3.78 2.27
CA ASP A 90 -8.68 -4.99 2.11
C ASP A 90 -8.56 -5.56 0.70
N ILE A 91 -8.46 -4.68 -0.30
CA ILE A 91 -8.52 -5.02 -1.71
C ILE A 91 -7.44 -4.28 -2.48
N VAL A 92 -6.84 -4.98 -3.44
CA VAL A 92 -6.01 -4.40 -4.51
C VAL A 92 -6.83 -4.39 -5.80
N LEU A 93 -7.06 -3.21 -6.35
CA LEU A 93 -7.67 -3.05 -7.68
C LEU A 93 -6.55 -2.91 -8.71
N VAL A 94 -6.39 -3.93 -9.53
CA VAL A 94 -5.42 -3.93 -10.65
C VAL A 94 -6.13 -3.42 -11.89
N VAL A 95 -5.93 -2.16 -12.25
CA VAL A 95 -6.51 -1.56 -13.44
C VAL A 95 -5.57 -1.75 -14.63
N ALA A 96 -5.97 -2.58 -15.58
CA ALA A 96 -5.21 -2.89 -16.77
C ALA A 96 -5.99 -2.54 -18.04
N SER A 97 -5.33 -1.87 -18.98
CA SER A 97 -5.90 -1.63 -20.31
C SER A 97 -5.79 -2.88 -21.17
N ILE A 98 -6.80 -3.17 -21.98
CA ILE A 98 -6.74 -4.23 -22.98
C ILE A 98 -5.90 -3.77 -24.17
N ARG A 99 -6.09 -2.51 -24.60
CA ARG A 99 -5.33 -1.87 -25.70
C ARG A 99 -4.86 -0.48 -25.29
N SER A 100 -3.72 -0.07 -25.87
CA SER A 100 -3.18 1.28 -25.70
C SER A 100 -2.96 1.72 -24.23
N PRO A 101 -2.04 1.09 -23.51
CA PRO A 101 -1.09 0.05 -23.90
C PRO A 101 -1.72 -1.33 -23.98
N PRO A 102 -1.11 -2.30 -24.69
CA PRO A 102 -1.62 -3.66 -24.77
C PRO A 102 -1.57 -4.34 -23.39
N PHE A 103 -2.53 -5.24 -23.17
CA PHE A 103 -2.60 -6.02 -21.94
C PHE A 103 -1.33 -6.85 -21.72
N ARG A 104 -0.82 -6.83 -20.49
CA ARG A 104 0.42 -7.52 -20.10
C ARG A 104 0.15 -8.46 -18.94
N ASN A 105 -0.07 -9.74 -19.23
CA ASN A 105 -0.31 -10.77 -18.23
C ASN A 105 0.72 -10.74 -17.11
N GLY A 106 2.02 -10.77 -17.45
CA GLY A 106 3.07 -10.82 -16.44
C GLY A 106 3.13 -9.61 -15.50
N LEU A 107 2.53 -8.46 -15.86
CA LEU A 107 2.37 -7.35 -14.95
C LEU A 107 1.20 -7.61 -13.99
N VAL A 108 0.07 -8.04 -14.50
CA VAL A 108 -1.14 -8.37 -13.72
C VAL A 108 -0.83 -9.49 -12.75
N ASP A 109 -0.19 -10.57 -13.21
CA ASP A 109 0.19 -11.74 -12.39
C ASP A 109 1.05 -11.33 -11.18
N ARG A 110 2.00 -10.40 -11.38
CA ARG A 110 2.83 -9.88 -10.27
C ARG A 110 2.00 -9.21 -9.19
N PHE A 111 0.96 -8.46 -9.57
CA PHE A 111 0.06 -7.83 -8.58
C PHE A 111 -0.81 -8.86 -7.88
N PHE A 112 -1.29 -9.90 -8.60
CA PHE A 112 -2.05 -10.99 -7.99
C PHE A 112 -1.20 -11.75 -6.97
N VAL A 113 0.03 -12.12 -7.33
CA VAL A 113 0.97 -12.77 -6.41
C VAL A 113 1.29 -11.87 -5.22
N ALA A 114 1.58 -10.58 -5.45
CA ALA A 114 1.89 -9.65 -4.38
C ALA A 114 0.69 -9.44 -3.43
N GLY A 115 -0.53 -9.36 -3.96
CA GLY A 115 -1.76 -9.26 -3.19
C GLY A 115 -1.99 -10.52 -2.35
N SER A 116 -1.90 -11.69 -2.94
CA SER A 116 -2.05 -12.98 -2.25
C SER A 116 -1.01 -13.14 -1.13
N CYS A 117 0.27 -12.90 -1.43
CA CYS A 117 1.34 -12.94 -0.41
C CYS A 117 1.14 -11.92 0.72
N GLY A 118 0.45 -10.82 0.45
CA GLY A 118 0.16 -9.78 1.42
C GLY A 118 -1.16 -9.94 2.18
N GLY A 119 -1.92 -11.00 1.90
CA GLY A 119 -3.23 -11.25 2.51
C GLY A 119 -4.35 -10.34 1.98
N LEU A 120 -4.19 -9.78 0.78
CA LEU A 120 -5.12 -8.87 0.14
C LEU A 120 -6.00 -9.61 -0.87
N LYS A 121 -7.29 -9.25 -0.94
CA LYS A 121 -8.13 -9.63 -2.07
C LYS A 121 -7.68 -8.84 -3.31
N THR A 122 -7.47 -9.52 -4.44
CA THR A 122 -7.07 -8.86 -5.68
C THR A 122 -8.19 -8.91 -6.69
N VAL A 123 -8.50 -7.78 -7.32
CA VAL A 123 -9.55 -7.65 -8.34
C VAL A 123 -8.95 -7.03 -9.59
N LEU A 124 -9.13 -7.68 -10.74
CA LEU A 124 -8.74 -7.13 -12.03
C LEU A 124 -9.87 -6.28 -12.62
N ILE A 125 -9.54 -5.08 -13.01
CA ILE A 125 -10.42 -4.17 -13.76
C ILE A 125 -9.85 -3.98 -15.15
N LEU A 126 -10.60 -4.40 -16.16
CA LEU A 126 -10.25 -4.18 -17.55
C LEU A 126 -10.77 -2.81 -17.99
N SER A 127 -9.86 -1.91 -18.32
CA SER A 127 -10.17 -0.59 -18.84
C SER A 127 -10.06 -0.55 -20.36
N LYS A 128 -10.71 0.47 -20.98
CA LYS A 128 -10.74 0.67 -22.43
C LYS A 128 -11.32 -0.55 -23.17
N ALA A 129 -12.35 -1.16 -22.60
CA ALA A 129 -13.04 -2.31 -23.17
C ALA A 129 -13.70 -1.98 -24.52
N ASP A 130 -14.06 -0.70 -24.73
CA ASP A 130 -14.58 -0.14 -25.97
C ASP A 130 -13.62 -0.27 -27.17
N LEU A 131 -12.33 -0.45 -26.92
CA LEU A 131 -11.30 -0.63 -27.96
C LEU A 131 -11.04 -2.11 -28.31
N SER A 132 -11.82 -3.05 -27.75
CA SER A 132 -11.57 -4.48 -27.88
C SER A 132 -12.83 -5.25 -28.27
N THR A 133 -12.66 -6.48 -28.81
CA THR A 133 -13.80 -7.34 -29.10
C THR A 133 -14.28 -8.05 -27.83
N GLU A 134 -15.53 -8.53 -27.82
CA GLU A 134 -16.08 -9.31 -26.71
C GLU A 134 -15.30 -10.60 -26.47
N GLU A 135 -14.77 -11.22 -27.53
CA GLU A 135 -13.96 -12.45 -27.46
C GLU A 135 -12.63 -12.19 -26.75
N GLU A 136 -11.94 -11.06 -27.02
CA GLU A 136 -10.71 -10.67 -26.33
C GLU A 136 -10.98 -10.46 -24.84
N ILE A 137 -12.06 -9.76 -24.52
CA ILE A 137 -12.49 -9.52 -23.13
C ILE A 137 -12.81 -10.83 -22.43
N ALA A 138 -13.58 -11.70 -23.06
CA ALA A 138 -13.97 -13.00 -22.52
C ALA A 138 -12.75 -13.90 -22.28
N SER A 139 -11.79 -13.90 -23.19
CA SER A 139 -10.54 -14.67 -23.04
C SER A 139 -9.76 -14.26 -21.80
N ILE A 140 -9.55 -12.95 -21.58
CA ILE A 140 -8.85 -12.45 -20.40
C ILE A 140 -9.66 -12.74 -19.12
N LYS A 141 -10.97 -12.52 -19.13
CA LYS A 141 -11.86 -12.83 -17.99
C LYS A 141 -11.77 -14.30 -17.59
N ASN A 142 -11.89 -15.21 -18.55
CA ASN A 142 -11.85 -16.67 -18.28
C ASN A 142 -10.50 -17.07 -17.69
N LEU A 143 -9.39 -16.52 -18.19
CA LEU A 143 -8.06 -16.78 -17.64
C LEU A 143 -7.99 -16.42 -16.16
N TYR A 144 -8.39 -15.20 -15.77
CA TYR A 144 -8.26 -14.75 -14.38
C TYR A 144 -9.35 -15.28 -13.45
N LEU A 145 -10.55 -15.58 -13.95
CA LEU A 145 -11.59 -16.24 -13.14
C LEU A 145 -11.22 -17.69 -12.78
N SER A 146 -10.40 -18.38 -13.61
CA SER A 146 -9.92 -19.73 -13.30
C SER A 146 -8.87 -19.76 -12.20
N LEU A 147 -8.28 -18.62 -11.85
CA LEU A 147 -7.26 -18.50 -10.82
C LEU A 147 -7.83 -18.17 -9.41
N GLY A 148 -9.12 -17.92 -9.28
CA GLY A 148 -9.84 -17.68 -8.01
C GLY A 148 -10.37 -16.27 -7.86
#